data_8fa25191935b6b4cdbce8c97e55c424d
#
_entry.id   8fa25191935b6b4cdbce8c97e55c424d
#
_cell.length_a   1.000
_cell.length_b   1.000
_cell.length_c   1.000
_cell.angle_alpha   90.00
_cell.angle_beta   90.00
_cell.angle_gamma   90.00
#
_symmetry.space_group_name_H-M   'P 1'
#
loop_
_entity.id
_entity.type
_entity.pdbx_description
1 polymer ?
#
loop_
_entity_poly.entity_id
_entity_poly.type
_entity_poly.pdbx_seq_one_letter_code
_entity_poly.pdbx_strand_id
1 'polypeptide(L)'
;MNKTLIIAATAALFVSFSADAQWMRTPTPNDTLQSVRVLPNGNTVFSIYAPKARTVSLSGDIMAMGAKTVEKNGVWSIEVPGVKPGAYRYTFIVDGVNVIDPKSDLAQNNRPVAMVEPEGPDFFSYNPSIPHGAMAVRSY
;
A
#
# COMPACT_ATOMS: atom_id res chain seq x y z
N MET A 1 -9.00 -51.43 64.19
CA MET A 1 -9.75 -50.32 63.60
C MET A 1 -8.77 -49.49 62.74
N ASN A 2 -8.73 -49.83 61.46
CA ASN A 2 -7.82 -49.17 60.58
C ASN A 2 -8.62 -48.13 59.74
N LYS A 3 -8.33 -46.88 59.96
CA LYS A 3 -8.89 -45.79 59.15
C LYS A 3 -7.99 -45.57 57.94
N THR A 4 -8.38 -46.06 56.80
CA THR A 4 -7.71 -45.81 55.52
C THR A 4 -8.05 -44.42 55.07
N LEU A 5 -7.05 -43.54 55.06
CA LEU A 5 -7.19 -42.19 54.55
C LEU A 5 -7.01 -42.22 53.03
N ILE A 6 -8.11 -42.02 52.32
CA ILE A 6 -8.08 -41.88 50.83
C ILE A 6 -7.74 -40.44 50.54
N ILE A 7 -6.51 -40.19 50.08
CA ILE A 7 -6.11 -38.91 49.54
C ILE A 7 -6.49 -38.89 48.06
N ALA A 8 -7.59 -38.20 47.73
CA ALA A 8 -7.96 -37.93 46.35
C ALA A 8 -7.07 -36.84 45.81
N ALA A 9 -6.09 -37.20 45.00
CA ALA A 9 -5.29 -36.26 44.25
C ALA A 9 -6.08 -35.73 43.06
N THR A 10 -6.67 -34.55 43.19
CA THR A 10 -7.27 -33.82 42.10
C THR A 10 -6.14 -33.23 41.25
N ALA A 11 -5.79 -33.89 40.15
CA ALA A 11 -4.93 -33.35 39.13
C ALA A 11 -5.70 -32.27 38.38
N ALA A 12 -5.45 -31.02 38.71
CA ALA A 12 -5.93 -29.89 37.92
C ALA A 12 -5.16 -29.85 36.60
N LEU A 13 -5.80 -30.33 35.53
CA LEU A 13 -5.33 -30.08 34.17
C LEU A 13 -5.44 -28.59 33.90
N PHE A 14 -4.35 -27.85 34.02
CA PHE A 14 -4.22 -26.53 33.41
C PHE A 14 -4.09 -26.73 31.93
N VAL A 15 -5.20 -26.69 31.22
CA VAL A 15 -5.22 -26.51 29.77
C VAL A 15 -4.83 -25.07 29.56
N SER A 16 -3.54 -24.85 29.23
CA SER A 16 -3.06 -23.56 28.74
C SER A 16 -3.70 -23.32 27.40
N PHE A 17 -4.80 -22.60 27.38
CA PHE A 17 -5.29 -21.97 26.18
C PHE A 17 -4.27 -20.88 25.86
N SER A 18 -3.33 -21.17 24.96
CA SER A 18 -2.63 -20.14 24.23
C SER A 18 -3.69 -19.39 23.45
N ALA A 19 -4.22 -18.33 24.04
CA ALA A 19 -4.99 -17.36 23.32
C ALA A 19 -3.99 -16.68 22.38
N ASP A 20 -3.75 -17.27 21.21
CA ASP A 20 -3.30 -16.57 20.05
C ASP A 20 -4.38 -15.53 19.75
N ALA A 21 -4.31 -14.43 20.47
CA ALA A 21 -5.00 -13.21 20.12
C ALA A 21 -4.30 -12.65 18.86
N GLN A 22 -4.38 -13.41 17.78
CA GLN A 22 -4.25 -12.86 16.46
C GLN A 22 -5.39 -11.86 16.37
N TRP A 23 -4.99 -10.61 16.46
CA TRP A 23 -5.86 -9.49 16.17
C TRP A 23 -6.29 -9.68 14.70
N MET A 24 -7.38 -10.43 14.51
CA MET A 24 -8.00 -10.57 13.20
C MET A 24 -8.56 -9.21 12.82
N ARG A 25 -7.66 -8.39 12.27
CA ARG A 25 -8.06 -7.13 11.68
C ARG A 25 -9.06 -7.43 10.56
N THR A 26 -10.24 -6.83 10.64
CA THR A 26 -11.21 -6.93 9.55
C THR A 26 -10.54 -6.45 8.26
N PRO A 27 -10.56 -7.24 7.19
CA PRO A 27 -10.02 -6.82 5.91
C PRO A 27 -10.64 -5.50 5.44
N THR A 28 -9.82 -4.64 4.90
CA THR A 28 -10.25 -3.36 4.35
C THR A 28 -9.91 -3.28 2.88
N PRO A 29 -10.54 -2.39 2.10
CA PRO A 29 -10.15 -2.17 0.71
C PRO A 29 -8.68 -1.83 0.53
N ASN A 30 -8.02 -1.28 1.56
CA ASN A 30 -6.60 -0.95 1.53
C ASN A 30 -5.69 -2.19 1.37
N ASP A 31 -6.15 -3.38 1.72
CA ASP A 31 -5.31 -4.57 1.71
C ASP A 31 -4.93 -5.00 0.29
N THR A 32 -5.81 -4.73 -0.68
CA THR A 32 -5.61 -5.04 -2.10
C THR A 32 -5.49 -3.81 -2.98
N LEU A 33 -5.45 -2.62 -2.37
CA LEU A 33 -5.39 -1.37 -3.12
C LEU A 33 -4.06 -1.23 -3.87
N GLN A 34 -4.15 -0.96 -5.16
CA GLN A 34 -3.06 -0.46 -5.98
C GLN A 34 -3.18 1.05 -6.09
N SER A 35 -2.17 1.77 -5.60
CA SER A 35 -2.20 3.24 -5.58
C SER A 35 -2.13 3.85 -6.97
N VAL A 36 -1.41 3.21 -7.88
CA VAL A 36 -1.24 3.67 -9.25
C VAL A 36 -1.60 2.54 -10.21
N ARG A 37 -2.45 2.82 -11.14
CA ARG A 37 -2.87 1.86 -12.17
C ARG A 37 -3.11 2.56 -13.49
N VAL A 38 -2.50 2.05 -14.55
CA VAL A 38 -2.78 2.47 -15.93
C VAL A 38 -3.96 1.67 -16.46
N LEU A 39 -4.93 2.39 -17.02
CA LEU A 39 -6.12 1.79 -17.63
C LEU A 39 -5.87 1.49 -19.10
N PRO A 40 -6.66 0.57 -19.71
CA PRO A 40 -6.52 0.23 -21.12
C PRO A 40 -6.75 1.42 -22.09
N ASN A 41 -7.44 2.46 -21.62
CA ASN A 41 -7.66 3.69 -22.39
C ASN A 41 -6.47 4.69 -22.29
N GLY A 42 -5.37 4.30 -21.63
CA GLY A 42 -4.19 5.15 -21.42
C GLY A 42 -4.32 6.16 -20.28
N ASN A 43 -5.45 6.19 -19.56
CA ASN A 43 -5.60 7.01 -18.38
C ASN A 43 -4.91 6.36 -17.18
N THR A 44 -4.41 7.16 -16.27
CA THR A 44 -3.79 6.68 -15.04
C THR A 44 -4.68 7.00 -13.84
N VAL A 45 -4.94 6.01 -13.01
CA VAL A 45 -5.72 6.16 -11.79
C VAL A 45 -4.78 6.15 -10.58
N PHE A 46 -4.90 7.19 -9.77
CA PHE A 46 -4.24 7.30 -8.47
C PHE A 46 -5.27 7.06 -7.38
N SER A 47 -4.97 6.16 -6.44
CA SER A 47 -5.92 5.76 -5.42
C SER A 47 -5.30 5.74 -4.03
N ILE A 48 -6.07 6.19 -3.04
CA ILE A 48 -5.69 6.16 -1.62
C ILE A 48 -6.88 5.73 -0.76
N TYR A 49 -6.62 4.93 0.26
CA TYR A 49 -7.64 4.58 1.24
C TYR A 49 -7.65 5.62 2.37
N ALA A 50 -8.70 6.42 2.40
CA ALA A 50 -8.91 7.47 3.38
C ALA A 50 -10.40 7.56 3.78
N PRO A 51 -10.91 6.57 4.56
CA PRO A 51 -12.35 6.41 4.80
C PRO A 51 -12.97 7.53 5.65
N LYS A 52 -12.17 8.35 6.31
CA LYS A 52 -12.62 9.47 7.14
C LYS A 52 -12.39 10.83 6.48
N ALA A 53 -11.77 10.85 5.29
CA ALA A 53 -11.50 12.09 4.58
C ALA A 53 -12.80 12.69 4.02
N ARG A 54 -12.86 14.00 3.99
CA ARG A 54 -13.92 14.79 3.36
C ARG A 54 -13.56 15.15 1.94
N THR A 55 -12.27 15.39 1.69
CA THR A 55 -11.74 15.77 0.40
C THR A 55 -10.40 15.10 0.15
N VAL A 56 -10.20 14.63 -1.07
CA VAL A 56 -8.90 14.14 -1.52
C VAL A 56 -8.62 14.72 -2.90
N SER A 57 -7.42 15.24 -3.07
CA SER A 57 -6.90 15.71 -4.36
C SER A 57 -5.47 15.24 -4.57
N LEU A 58 -4.98 15.39 -5.79
CA LEU A 58 -3.63 15.00 -6.19
C LEU A 58 -2.81 16.25 -6.52
N SER A 59 -1.55 16.27 -6.08
CA SER A 59 -0.56 17.30 -6.42
C SER A 59 0.71 16.62 -6.94
N GLY A 60 1.44 17.29 -7.80
CA GLY A 60 2.72 16.80 -8.31
C GLY A 60 2.97 17.20 -9.77
N ASP A 61 3.88 16.46 -10.40
CA ASP A 61 4.26 16.71 -11.79
C ASP A 61 3.10 16.41 -12.77
N ILE A 62 2.14 15.61 -12.32
CA ILE A 62 0.92 15.29 -13.06
C ILE A 62 -0.22 16.15 -12.52
N MET A 63 -0.13 17.44 -12.73
CA MET A 63 -1.24 18.34 -12.44
C MET A 63 -2.31 18.14 -13.52
N ALA A 64 -3.29 17.32 -13.21
CA ALA A 64 -4.39 17.12 -14.12
C ALA A 64 -5.43 18.20 -13.95
N MET A 65 -5.45 19.13 -14.83
CA MET A 65 -6.66 19.91 -15.07
C MET A 65 -7.76 18.94 -15.55
N GLY A 66 -8.85 18.83 -14.77
CA GLY A 66 -9.99 17.99 -15.09
C GLY A 66 -9.95 16.56 -14.54
N ALA A 67 -9.07 16.26 -13.60
CA ALA A 67 -9.09 14.99 -12.88
C ALA A 67 -10.43 14.80 -12.15
N LYS A 68 -11.04 13.64 -12.35
CA LYS A 68 -12.25 13.26 -11.62
C LYS A 68 -11.87 12.50 -10.38
N THR A 69 -12.29 13.02 -9.23
CA THR A 69 -12.17 12.32 -7.96
C THR A 69 -13.46 11.58 -7.66
N VAL A 70 -13.35 10.30 -7.38
CA VAL A 70 -14.48 9.42 -7.03
C VAL A 70 -14.15 8.75 -5.70
N GLU A 71 -15.10 8.79 -4.75
CA GLU A 71 -15.01 8.05 -3.50
C GLU A 71 -15.90 6.81 -3.57
N LYS A 72 -15.38 5.66 -3.15
CA LYS A 72 -16.15 4.42 -2.99
C LYS A 72 -15.55 3.58 -1.86
N ASN A 73 -16.35 3.30 -0.84
CA ASN A 73 -15.97 2.45 0.31
C ASN A 73 -14.67 2.92 1.01
N GLY A 74 -14.49 4.23 1.13
CA GLY A 74 -13.31 4.83 1.74
C GLY A 74 -12.08 4.89 0.82
N VAL A 75 -12.19 4.41 -0.42
CA VAL A 75 -11.15 4.55 -1.45
C VAL A 75 -11.45 5.77 -2.30
N TRP A 76 -10.52 6.68 -2.33
CA TRP A 76 -10.53 7.85 -3.20
C TRP A 76 -9.70 7.55 -4.44
N SER A 77 -10.28 7.70 -5.61
CA SER A 77 -9.63 7.46 -6.90
C SER A 77 -9.68 8.70 -7.76
N ILE A 78 -8.53 9.08 -8.30
CA ILE A 78 -8.36 10.26 -9.16
C ILE A 78 -7.86 9.78 -10.51
N GLU A 79 -8.69 9.91 -11.53
CA GLU A 79 -8.34 9.54 -12.89
C GLU A 79 -7.73 10.73 -13.63
N VAL A 80 -6.53 10.50 -14.16
CA VAL A 80 -5.74 11.48 -14.89
C VAL A 80 -5.63 11.03 -16.34
N PRO A 81 -6.18 11.79 -17.29
CA PRO A 81 -6.13 11.42 -18.69
C PRO A 81 -4.75 11.71 -19.31
N GLY A 82 -4.37 10.89 -20.29
CA GLY A 82 -3.27 11.15 -21.21
C GLY A 82 -1.89 11.26 -20.57
N VAL A 83 -1.66 10.57 -19.45
CA VAL A 83 -0.34 10.51 -18.83
C VAL A 83 0.60 9.72 -19.72
N LYS A 84 1.68 10.36 -20.18
CA LYS A 84 2.70 9.71 -21.00
C LYS A 84 3.55 8.77 -20.15
N PRO A 85 4.13 7.71 -20.74
CA PRO A 85 5.09 6.89 -20.05
C PRO A 85 6.24 7.70 -19.45
N GLY A 86 6.55 7.48 -18.19
CA GLY A 86 7.59 8.22 -17.49
C GLY A 86 7.52 8.08 -15.98
N ALA A 87 8.45 8.72 -15.28
CA ALA A 87 8.47 8.79 -13.83
C ALA A 87 7.93 10.16 -13.38
N TYR A 88 6.90 10.15 -12.56
CA TYR A 88 6.22 11.34 -12.09
C TYR A 88 6.14 11.37 -10.58
N ARG A 89 6.41 12.54 -10.01
CA ARG A 89 6.24 12.78 -8.58
C ARG A 89 4.81 13.18 -8.29
N TYR A 90 4.23 12.59 -7.28
CA TYR A 90 2.89 12.94 -6.83
C TYR A 90 2.77 12.93 -5.30
N THR A 91 1.74 13.56 -4.79
CA THR A 91 1.37 13.57 -3.37
C THR A 91 -0.14 13.69 -3.30
N PHE A 92 -0.77 12.95 -2.41
CA PHE A 92 -2.17 13.16 -2.10
C PHE A 92 -2.32 14.35 -1.14
N ILE A 93 -3.37 15.12 -1.34
CA ILE A 93 -3.80 16.15 -0.39
C ILE A 93 -5.11 15.66 0.22
N VAL A 94 -5.06 15.25 1.48
CA VAL A 94 -6.22 14.72 2.22
C VAL A 94 -6.65 15.77 3.22
N ASP A 95 -7.85 16.31 3.08
CA ASP A 95 -8.39 17.40 3.91
C ASP A 95 -7.41 18.58 4.10
N GLY A 96 -6.68 18.90 3.01
CA GLY A 96 -5.70 19.99 3.00
C GLY A 96 -4.30 19.62 3.49
N VAL A 97 -4.06 18.38 3.91
CA VAL A 97 -2.76 17.90 4.38
C VAL A 97 -2.08 17.06 3.31
N ASN A 98 -0.79 17.31 3.07
CA ASN A 98 0.01 16.48 2.17
C ASN A 98 0.28 15.11 2.79
N VAL A 99 -0.14 14.07 2.11
CA VAL A 99 0.02 12.68 2.51
C VAL A 99 0.85 11.94 1.47
N ILE A 100 1.97 11.38 1.92
CA ILE A 100 2.78 10.47 1.09
C ILE A 100 1.98 9.19 0.91
N ASP A 101 1.97 8.67 -0.32
CA ASP A 101 1.30 7.41 -0.60
C ASP A 101 1.95 6.25 0.17
N PRO A 102 1.22 5.61 1.11
CA PRO A 102 1.76 4.53 1.92
C PRO A 102 2.03 3.24 1.12
N LYS A 103 1.57 3.18 -0.12
CA LYS A 103 1.74 2.03 -1.03
C LYS A 103 2.86 2.24 -2.06
N SER A 104 3.48 3.42 -2.09
CA SER A 104 4.57 3.69 -3.01
C SER A 104 5.89 3.22 -2.41
N ASP A 105 6.57 2.32 -3.12
CA ASP A 105 7.91 1.84 -2.77
C ASP A 105 9.00 2.81 -3.25
N LEU A 106 8.65 3.78 -4.08
CA LEU A 106 9.56 4.75 -4.65
C LEU A 106 9.34 6.12 -4.04
N ALA A 107 10.41 6.77 -3.63
CA ALA A 107 10.38 8.13 -3.12
C ALA A 107 11.59 8.92 -3.60
N GLN A 108 11.36 10.18 -3.93
CA GLN A 108 12.41 11.14 -4.22
C GLN A 108 12.19 12.40 -3.37
N ASN A 109 13.17 12.78 -2.57
CA ASN A 109 13.10 13.96 -1.70
C ASN A 109 11.81 13.98 -0.84
N ASN A 110 11.51 12.87 -0.18
CA ASN A 110 10.30 12.66 0.63
C ASN A 110 8.97 12.78 -0.15
N ARG A 111 9.01 12.59 -1.46
CA ARG A 111 7.81 12.47 -2.29
C ARG A 111 7.78 11.12 -2.98
N PRO A 112 6.64 10.43 -3.00
CA PRO A 112 6.49 9.21 -3.78
C PRO A 112 6.64 9.52 -5.26
N VAL A 113 7.14 8.54 -6.00
CA VAL A 113 7.27 8.60 -7.45
C VAL A 113 6.35 7.56 -8.05
N ALA A 114 5.39 7.99 -8.86
CA ALA A 114 4.62 7.08 -9.68
C ALA A 114 5.40 6.76 -10.95
N MET A 115 5.50 5.48 -11.27
CA MET A 115 6.04 5.03 -12.55
C MET A 115 4.87 4.67 -13.46
N VAL A 116 4.82 5.26 -14.63
CA VAL A 116 3.86 4.91 -15.67
C VAL A 116 4.63 4.19 -16.77
N GLU A 117 4.41 2.89 -16.87
CA GLU A 117 5.08 2.06 -17.88
C GLU A 117 4.46 2.27 -19.26
N PRO A 118 5.27 2.30 -20.32
CA PRO A 118 4.78 2.31 -21.68
C PRO A 118 4.06 0.99 -22.01
N GLU A 119 3.07 1.04 -22.89
CA GLU A 119 2.58 -0.18 -23.53
C GLU A 119 3.72 -0.82 -24.34
N GLY A 120 4.07 -2.06 -24.00
CA GLY A 120 5.16 -2.78 -24.67
C GLY A 120 6.00 -3.62 -23.72
N PRO A 121 7.11 -4.18 -24.19
CA PRO A 121 8.00 -4.91 -23.30
C PRO A 121 8.49 -3.99 -22.18
N ASP A 122 8.41 -4.48 -20.97
CA ASP A 122 8.70 -3.79 -19.69
C ASP A 122 9.99 -2.99 -19.77
N PHE A 123 9.89 -1.71 -20.10
CA PHE A 123 11.06 -0.84 -20.26
C PHE A 123 11.81 -0.64 -18.93
N PHE A 124 11.07 -0.67 -17.81
CA PHE A 124 11.62 -0.50 -16.47
C PHE A 124 11.85 -1.81 -15.72
N SER A 125 11.43 -2.94 -16.28
CA SER A 125 11.58 -4.23 -15.63
C SER A 125 13.02 -4.73 -15.70
N TYR A 126 13.48 -5.37 -14.63
CA TYR A 126 14.77 -6.00 -14.59
C TYR A 126 14.85 -7.12 -15.66
N ASN A 127 15.78 -6.99 -16.59
CA ASN A 127 16.03 -7.99 -17.60
C ASN A 127 17.41 -8.65 -17.36
N PRO A 128 17.44 -9.90 -16.90
CA PRO A 128 18.70 -10.58 -16.57
C PRO A 128 19.58 -10.86 -17.80
N SER A 129 19.03 -10.77 -19.03
CA SER A 129 19.79 -10.97 -20.26
C SER A 129 20.59 -9.75 -20.70
N ILE A 130 20.36 -8.58 -20.07
CA ILE A 130 21.11 -7.36 -20.35
C ILE A 130 22.27 -7.25 -19.35
N PRO A 131 23.51 -6.94 -19.78
CA PRO A 131 24.60 -6.69 -18.86
C PRO A 131 24.29 -5.57 -17.90
N HIS A 132 24.36 -5.83 -16.60
CA HIS A 132 24.14 -4.85 -15.54
C HIS A 132 25.46 -4.47 -14.87
N GLY A 133 25.60 -3.19 -14.52
CA GLY A 133 26.70 -2.73 -13.69
C GLY A 133 26.52 -3.16 -12.23
N ALA A 134 27.62 -3.16 -11.48
CA ALA A 134 27.59 -3.34 -10.03
C ALA A 134 27.68 -1.97 -9.34
N MET A 135 26.83 -1.75 -8.31
CA MET A 135 26.90 -0.58 -7.45
C MET A 135 27.63 -0.94 -6.17
N ALA A 136 28.73 -0.26 -5.87
CA ALA A 136 29.46 -0.41 -4.60
C ALA A 136 29.30 0.89 -3.79
N VAL A 137 28.78 0.77 -2.56
CA VAL A 137 28.75 1.85 -1.60
C VAL A 137 30.01 1.77 -0.74
N ARG A 138 30.81 2.82 -0.71
CA ARG A 138 31.96 2.95 0.17
C ARG A 138 31.70 4.09 1.15
N SER A 139 31.83 3.80 2.43
CA SER A 139 31.85 4.82 3.48
C SER A 139 33.31 5.22 3.74
N TYR A 140 33.57 6.51 3.90
CA TYR A 140 34.88 7.08 4.24
C TYR A 140 34.85 7.58 5.67
#